data_f6c8b08f9d7d62432a65e7b267aa5b1e
#
_entry.id   f6c8b08f9d7d62432a65e7b267aa5b1e
#
_cell.length_a   1.000
_cell.length_b   1.000
_cell.length_c   1.000
_cell.angle_alpha   90.00
_cell.angle_beta   90.00
_cell.angle_gamma   90.00
#
_symmetry.space_group_name_H-M   'P 1'
#
loop_
_entity.id
_entity.type
_entity.pdbx_description
1 polymer ?
#
loop_
_entity_poly.entity_id
_entity_poly.type
_entity_poly.pdbx_seq_one_letter_code
_entity_poly.pdbx_strand_id
1 'polypeptide(L)'
;MAELLIKSVGETDPNYGCNPNERPIKEHISNGVVNLDKPIGPTSHEVDAWMKRLLHVEKTGHGGTLDPKVSGVLPIGINRSTRVIQMLLGAPKEYVCLMRLHEKISETRIRDILQEFTGKIFQTPPIKSAVKRELRVRTIYNVDLLEIDGQDVLFRINCEGGTYIRKYCHDIGEALGIGAHMAELRRTKSGPFTEDETLKTLQDLTDAYYYLTQENNEKPIRECILPMEAAVKHLKKIVVRDSAVDSICHGADLASNGILELSPDIKLGETVRVLTIKGELVGAGETVENSDGILKSNKGIMVNIKKVFMEPETYPKMWK
;
A
#
# COMPACT_ATOMS: atom_id res chain seq x y z
N MET A 1 19.04 -2.58 0.87
CA MET A 1 18.16 -2.59 2.09
C MET A 1 19.05 -2.21 3.25
N ALA A 2 18.59 -1.32 4.15
CA ALA A 2 19.35 -1.01 5.36
C ALA A 2 19.47 -2.29 6.21
N GLU A 3 20.65 -2.47 6.83
CA GLU A 3 20.92 -3.59 7.73
C GLU A 3 20.04 -3.50 8.97
N LEU A 4 19.51 -4.63 9.42
CA LEU A 4 18.68 -4.67 10.62
C LEU A 4 19.51 -4.58 11.88
N LEU A 5 18.96 -3.93 12.87
CA LEU A 5 19.53 -3.91 14.21
C LEU A 5 19.14 -5.20 14.94
N ILE A 6 20.13 -5.91 15.47
CA ILE A 6 19.93 -7.16 16.21
C ILE A 6 19.78 -6.81 17.69
N LYS A 7 18.63 -7.15 18.27
CA LYS A 7 18.35 -7.01 19.70
C LYS A 7 18.65 -8.31 20.45
N SER A 8 18.25 -9.43 19.91
CA SER A 8 18.52 -10.76 20.47
C SER A 8 18.55 -11.81 19.37
N VAL A 9 19.15 -12.95 19.64
CA VAL A 9 19.17 -14.10 18.74
C VAL A 9 18.01 -15.03 19.08
N GLY A 10 17.40 -15.65 18.07
CA GLY A 10 16.36 -16.66 18.24
C GLY A 10 16.34 -17.61 17.06
N GLU A 11 15.77 -18.77 17.28
CA GLU A 11 15.53 -19.79 16.25
C GLU A 11 14.04 -19.94 16.02
N THR A 12 13.65 -20.45 14.84
CA THR A 12 12.25 -20.76 14.51
C THR A 12 12.07 -22.27 14.40
N ASP A 13 10.96 -22.77 14.89
CA ASP A 13 10.58 -24.18 14.74
C ASP A 13 10.14 -24.45 13.31
N PRO A 14 10.74 -25.39 12.58
CA PRO A 14 10.38 -25.74 11.22
C PRO A 14 8.94 -26.27 11.06
N ASN A 15 8.34 -26.77 12.14
CA ASN A 15 6.99 -27.35 12.12
C ASN A 15 5.87 -26.29 12.11
N TYR A 16 6.15 -25.02 12.40
CA TYR A 16 5.15 -23.95 12.50
C TYR A 16 5.44 -22.85 11.48
N GLY A 17 4.37 -22.34 10.86
CA GLY A 17 4.47 -21.30 9.84
C GLY A 17 5.25 -21.72 8.60
N CYS A 18 5.41 -20.81 7.65
CA CYS A 18 6.14 -21.06 6.41
C CYS A 18 6.70 -19.76 5.80
N ASN A 19 7.61 -19.89 4.83
CA ASN A 19 7.95 -18.76 3.99
C ASN A 19 6.71 -18.31 3.21
N PRO A 20 6.33 -17.01 3.21
CA PRO A 20 5.16 -16.51 2.50
C PRO A 20 5.07 -16.91 1.03
N ASN A 21 6.21 -17.07 0.34
CA ASN A 21 6.25 -17.50 -1.07
C ASN A 21 6.05 -19.01 -1.27
N GLU A 22 6.18 -19.81 -0.22
CA GLU A 22 6.09 -21.28 -0.25
C GLU A 22 4.74 -21.80 0.26
N ARG A 23 3.79 -20.91 0.56
CA ARG A 23 2.43 -21.30 0.96
C ARG A 23 1.80 -22.23 -0.08
N PRO A 24 1.04 -23.25 0.33
CA PRO A 24 0.20 -24.04 -0.58
C PRO A 24 -0.64 -23.10 -1.46
N ILE A 25 -0.88 -23.46 -2.72
CA ILE A 25 -1.44 -22.52 -3.72
C ILE A 25 -2.78 -21.92 -3.29
N LYS A 26 -3.65 -22.68 -2.66
CA LYS A 26 -4.95 -22.18 -2.15
C LYS A 26 -4.76 -21.12 -1.06
N GLU A 27 -3.80 -21.35 -0.19
CA GLU A 27 -3.46 -20.42 0.88
C GLU A 27 -2.73 -19.19 0.33
N HIS A 28 -1.82 -19.38 -0.65
CA HIS A 28 -1.14 -18.30 -1.36
C HIS A 28 -2.14 -17.35 -2.02
N ILE A 29 -3.14 -17.87 -2.73
CA ILE A 29 -4.21 -17.06 -3.33
C ILE A 29 -5.03 -16.36 -2.23
N SER A 30 -5.42 -17.07 -1.18
CA SER A 30 -6.26 -16.50 -0.12
C SER A 30 -5.55 -15.41 0.70
N ASN A 31 -4.23 -15.48 0.83
CA ASN A 31 -3.38 -14.48 1.47
C ASN A 31 -2.64 -13.62 0.44
N GLY A 32 -3.18 -13.50 -0.77
CA GLY A 32 -2.53 -12.85 -1.89
C GLY A 32 -2.97 -11.40 -2.12
N VAL A 33 -2.10 -10.66 -2.79
CA VAL A 33 -2.35 -9.30 -3.27
C VAL A 33 -1.91 -9.22 -4.73
N VAL A 34 -2.74 -8.62 -5.57
CA VAL A 34 -2.42 -8.34 -6.98
C VAL A 34 -2.09 -6.87 -7.13
N ASN A 35 -0.96 -6.56 -7.74
CA ASN A 35 -0.64 -5.24 -8.24
C ASN A 35 -1.30 -5.10 -9.63
N LEU A 36 -2.55 -4.62 -9.65
CA LEU A 36 -3.35 -4.60 -10.88
C LEU A 36 -3.18 -3.30 -11.64
N ASP A 37 -2.97 -3.38 -12.97
CA ASP A 37 -3.13 -2.25 -13.89
C ASP A 37 -4.62 -2.07 -14.22
N LYS A 38 -5.26 -1.14 -13.51
CA LYS A 38 -6.66 -0.84 -13.78
C LYS A 38 -6.80 -0.13 -15.13
N PRO A 39 -7.58 -0.67 -16.07
CA PRO A 39 -7.86 0.02 -17.32
C PRO A 39 -8.79 1.23 -17.12
N ILE A 40 -8.81 2.13 -18.12
CA ILE A 40 -9.85 3.16 -18.25
C ILE A 40 -11.18 2.47 -18.58
N GLY A 41 -12.28 2.98 -18.03
CA GLY A 41 -13.66 2.53 -18.29
C GLY A 41 -14.34 2.02 -17.02
N PRO A 42 -13.93 0.89 -16.45
CA PRO A 42 -14.58 0.34 -15.26
C PRO A 42 -14.27 1.14 -14.01
N THR A 43 -15.17 1.09 -13.04
CA THR A 43 -14.91 1.52 -11.65
C THR A 43 -13.98 0.54 -10.94
N SER A 44 -13.33 0.97 -9.86
CA SER A 44 -12.53 0.06 -9.02
C SER A 44 -13.35 -1.09 -8.44
N HIS A 45 -14.63 -0.86 -8.13
CA HIS A 45 -15.54 -1.90 -7.62
C HIS A 45 -15.93 -2.93 -8.68
N GLU A 46 -16.11 -2.52 -9.95
CA GLU A 46 -16.34 -3.46 -11.04
C GLU A 46 -15.12 -4.36 -11.27
N VAL A 47 -13.92 -3.78 -11.22
CA VAL A 47 -12.66 -4.54 -11.33
C VAL A 47 -12.50 -5.52 -10.19
N ASP A 48 -12.80 -5.11 -8.93
CA ASP A 48 -12.84 -6.01 -7.78
C ASP A 48 -13.80 -7.19 -8.03
N ALA A 49 -15.01 -6.90 -8.51
CA ALA A 49 -16.03 -7.92 -8.78
C ALA A 49 -15.62 -8.88 -9.92
N TRP A 50 -14.91 -8.37 -10.93
CA TRP A 50 -14.39 -9.19 -12.02
C TRP A 50 -13.29 -10.12 -11.53
N MET A 51 -12.34 -9.61 -10.76
CA MET A 51 -11.27 -10.42 -10.19
C MET A 51 -11.80 -11.48 -9.22
N LYS A 52 -12.81 -11.14 -8.40
CA LYS A 52 -13.49 -12.10 -7.52
C LYS A 52 -14.08 -13.28 -8.31
N ARG A 53 -14.77 -13.00 -9.42
CA ARG A 53 -15.37 -14.03 -10.29
C ARG A 53 -14.31 -14.86 -10.99
N LEU A 54 -13.28 -14.21 -11.53
CA LEU A 54 -12.19 -14.85 -12.26
C LEU A 54 -11.44 -15.87 -11.41
N LEU A 55 -11.10 -15.49 -10.18
CA LEU A 55 -10.32 -16.35 -9.27
C LEU A 55 -11.20 -17.29 -8.41
N HIS A 56 -12.54 -17.23 -8.56
CA HIS A 56 -13.49 -18.00 -7.74
C HIS A 56 -13.25 -17.84 -6.22
N VAL A 57 -12.96 -16.62 -5.76
CA VAL A 57 -12.70 -16.31 -4.35
C VAL A 57 -13.90 -15.66 -3.68
N GLU A 58 -13.93 -15.68 -2.34
CA GLU A 58 -15.07 -15.17 -1.58
C GLU A 58 -15.12 -13.65 -1.52
N LYS A 59 -13.93 -13.01 -1.47
CA LYS A 59 -13.81 -11.58 -1.24
C LYS A 59 -12.59 -10.98 -1.95
N THR A 60 -12.78 -9.78 -2.48
CA THR A 60 -11.69 -8.91 -2.97
C THR A 60 -11.89 -7.50 -2.42
N GLY A 61 -10.84 -6.69 -2.43
CA GLY A 61 -10.91 -5.30 -2.02
C GLY A 61 -9.64 -4.53 -2.36
N HIS A 62 -9.79 -3.27 -2.78
CA HIS A 62 -8.69 -2.46 -3.27
C HIS A 62 -8.10 -1.50 -2.22
N GLY A 63 -6.84 -1.10 -2.41
CA GLY A 63 -6.06 -0.20 -1.56
C GLY A 63 -6.21 1.30 -1.89
N GLY A 64 -7.38 1.73 -2.36
CA GLY A 64 -7.69 3.12 -2.70
C GLY A 64 -8.30 3.26 -4.09
N THR A 65 -9.50 3.82 -4.15
CA THR A 65 -10.31 3.96 -5.36
C THR A 65 -9.60 4.78 -6.45
N LEU A 66 -9.74 4.36 -7.70
CA LEU A 66 -9.50 5.13 -8.90
C LEU A 66 -10.84 5.40 -9.59
N ASP A 67 -11.01 6.62 -10.11
CA ASP A 67 -12.18 6.97 -10.93
C ASP A 67 -12.22 6.13 -12.23
N PRO A 68 -13.38 5.97 -12.88
CA PRO A 68 -13.48 5.22 -14.15
C PRO A 68 -12.51 5.70 -15.24
N LYS A 69 -12.30 7.02 -15.33
CA LYS A 69 -11.40 7.65 -16.32
C LYS A 69 -9.92 7.61 -15.93
N VAL A 70 -9.57 7.02 -14.79
CA VAL A 70 -8.20 6.95 -14.27
C VAL A 70 -7.70 5.52 -14.39
N SER A 71 -6.48 5.35 -14.88
CA SER A 71 -5.81 4.05 -15.04
C SER A 71 -4.66 3.87 -14.04
N GLY A 72 -4.03 2.70 -14.09
CA GLY A 72 -2.77 2.42 -13.44
C GLY A 72 -2.90 1.60 -12.14
N VAL A 73 -1.90 1.68 -11.32
CA VAL A 73 -1.65 0.84 -10.14
C VAL A 73 -2.84 0.82 -9.17
N LEU A 74 -3.55 -0.31 -9.09
CA LEU A 74 -4.66 -0.58 -8.17
C LEU A 74 -4.39 -1.88 -7.41
N PRO A 75 -3.72 -1.83 -6.25
CA PRO A 75 -3.50 -3.03 -5.45
C PRO A 75 -4.82 -3.60 -4.94
N ILE A 76 -5.05 -4.89 -5.17
CA ILE A 76 -6.25 -5.61 -4.76
C ILE A 76 -5.87 -6.79 -3.88
N GLY A 77 -6.42 -6.83 -2.67
CA GLY A 77 -6.27 -7.95 -1.74
C GLY A 77 -7.36 -9.01 -1.94
N ILE A 78 -6.99 -10.26 -1.77
CA ILE A 78 -7.85 -11.42 -1.91
C ILE A 78 -8.15 -12.00 -0.53
N ASN A 79 -9.41 -12.34 -0.26
CA ASN A 79 -9.90 -12.95 0.97
C ASN A 79 -9.30 -12.30 2.24
N ARG A 80 -8.36 -12.95 2.90
CA ARG A 80 -7.71 -12.46 4.13
C ARG A 80 -6.91 -11.17 3.92
N SER A 81 -6.29 -11.01 2.75
CA SER A 81 -5.51 -9.84 2.41
C SER A 81 -6.32 -8.57 2.27
N THR A 82 -7.65 -8.63 2.16
CA THR A 82 -8.52 -7.44 2.19
C THR A 82 -8.35 -6.61 3.46
N ARG A 83 -7.89 -7.22 4.56
CA ARG A 83 -7.58 -6.51 5.82
C ARG A 83 -6.24 -5.77 5.75
N VAL A 84 -5.24 -6.41 5.12
CA VAL A 84 -3.89 -5.82 4.96
C VAL A 84 -3.92 -4.67 3.97
N ILE A 85 -4.67 -4.80 2.87
CA ILE A 85 -4.74 -3.78 1.82
C ILE A 85 -5.25 -2.42 2.35
N GLN A 86 -6.00 -2.40 3.44
CA GLN A 86 -6.44 -1.17 4.08
C GLN A 86 -5.27 -0.33 4.63
N MET A 87 -4.10 -0.94 4.89
CA MET A 87 -2.89 -0.20 5.29
C MET A 87 -2.38 0.71 4.18
N LEU A 88 -2.79 0.47 2.93
CA LEU A 88 -2.43 1.31 1.79
C LEU A 88 -3.27 2.58 1.66
N LEU A 89 -4.41 2.70 2.33
CA LEU A 89 -5.31 3.85 2.15
C LEU A 89 -4.61 5.17 2.47
N GLY A 90 -3.83 5.22 3.54
CA GLY A 90 -3.04 6.39 3.95
C GLY A 90 -1.65 6.47 3.32
N ALA A 91 -1.19 5.43 2.64
CA ALA A 91 0.14 5.41 2.05
C ALA A 91 0.28 6.45 0.91
N PRO A 92 1.50 6.99 0.69
CA PRO A 92 1.75 7.92 -0.41
C PRO A 92 1.35 7.35 -1.78
N LYS A 93 0.94 8.25 -2.68
CA LYS A 93 0.57 7.94 -4.05
C LYS A 93 1.38 8.77 -5.03
N GLU A 94 1.67 8.21 -6.20
CA GLU A 94 2.26 8.94 -7.31
C GLU A 94 1.33 8.84 -8.52
N TYR A 95 1.24 9.94 -9.24
CA TYR A 95 0.45 10.03 -10.46
C TYR A 95 1.24 10.76 -11.56
N VAL A 96 0.98 10.37 -12.81
CA VAL A 96 1.26 11.20 -13.98
C VAL A 96 -0.07 11.81 -14.42
N CYS A 97 -0.10 13.13 -14.53
CA CYS A 97 -1.29 13.92 -14.80
C CYS A 97 -1.08 14.80 -16.01
N LEU A 98 -2.02 14.76 -16.95
CA LEU A 98 -2.17 15.74 -18.00
C LEU A 98 -3.23 16.76 -17.56
N MET A 99 -2.79 17.98 -17.28
CA MET A 99 -3.68 19.12 -16.98
C MET A 99 -3.81 19.99 -18.22
N ARG A 100 -5.05 20.37 -18.55
CA ARG A 100 -5.32 21.35 -19.60
C ARG A 100 -5.67 22.69 -18.97
N LEU A 101 -4.87 23.71 -19.31
CA LEU A 101 -5.16 25.10 -19.03
C LEU A 101 -6.20 25.63 -20.03
N HIS A 102 -7.08 26.54 -19.62
CA HIS A 102 -8.08 27.10 -20.55
C HIS A 102 -7.52 28.25 -21.39
N GLU A 103 -6.37 28.80 -21.00
CA GLU A 103 -5.62 29.78 -21.77
C GLU A 103 -4.12 29.45 -21.79
N LYS A 104 -3.39 29.94 -22.78
CA LYS A 104 -1.92 29.83 -22.83
C LYS A 104 -1.29 30.86 -21.90
N ILE A 105 -0.33 30.39 -21.10
CA ILE A 105 0.50 31.24 -20.23
C ILE A 105 1.98 30.87 -20.41
N SER A 106 2.87 31.68 -19.86
CA SER A 106 4.31 31.43 -19.94
C SER A 106 4.70 30.17 -19.14
N GLU A 107 5.70 29.44 -19.62
CA GLU A 107 6.28 28.30 -18.89
C GLU A 107 6.74 28.68 -17.49
N THR A 108 7.37 29.87 -17.33
CA THR A 108 7.79 30.36 -16.02
C THR A 108 6.63 30.40 -15.04
N ARG A 109 5.47 30.95 -15.46
CA ARG A 109 4.31 31.04 -14.59
C ARG A 109 3.73 29.66 -14.25
N ILE A 110 3.81 28.68 -15.18
CA ILE A 110 3.44 27.29 -14.88
C ILE A 110 4.36 26.67 -13.83
N ARG A 111 5.66 26.86 -13.95
CA ARG A 111 6.64 26.37 -12.98
C ARG A 111 6.43 26.98 -11.58
N ASP A 112 6.20 28.28 -11.54
CA ASP A 112 5.98 29.01 -10.29
C ASP A 112 4.72 28.47 -9.57
N ILE A 113 3.59 28.33 -10.27
CA ILE A 113 2.36 27.85 -9.65
C ILE A 113 2.46 26.40 -9.16
N LEU A 114 3.14 25.51 -9.90
CA LEU A 114 3.38 24.14 -9.46
C LEU A 114 4.23 24.11 -8.18
N GLN A 115 5.21 25.01 -8.06
CA GLN A 115 6.03 25.17 -6.85
C GLN A 115 5.18 25.72 -5.68
N GLU A 116 4.33 26.73 -5.90
CA GLU A 116 3.42 27.28 -4.90
C GLU A 116 2.44 26.22 -4.35
N PHE A 117 2.00 25.28 -5.20
CA PHE A 117 1.10 24.19 -4.85
C PHE A 117 1.81 22.92 -4.38
N THR A 118 3.12 23.00 -4.08
CA THR A 118 3.88 21.94 -3.40
C THR A 118 3.90 22.20 -1.90
N GLY A 119 3.83 21.15 -1.08
CA GLY A 119 3.72 21.24 0.37
C GLY A 119 2.28 21.03 0.87
N LYS A 120 1.87 21.73 1.92
CA LYS A 120 0.52 21.61 2.51
C LYS A 120 -0.50 22.41 1.73
N ILE A 121 -1.52 21.75 1.23
CA ILE A 121 -2.65 22.36 0.53
C ILE A 121 -3.96 22.05 1.25
N PHE A 122 -4.97 22.90 1.03
CA PHE A 122 -6.32 22.69 1.56
C PHE A 122 -7.23 22.17 0.45
N GLN A 123 -7.89 21.04 0.70
CA GLN A 123 -8.84 20.45 -0.26
C GLN A 123 -10.16 20.12 0.42
N THR A 124 -11.28 20.45 -0.23
CA THR A 124 -12.61 19.93 0.11
C THR A 124 -12.94 18.79 -0.89
N PRO A 125 -13.29 17.58 -0.41
CA PRO A 125 -13.66 16.48 -1.29
C PRO A 125 -14.75 16.88 -2.29
N PRO A 126 -14.70 16.36 -3.54
CA PRO A 126 -15.75 16.60 -4.54
C PRO A 126 -17.14 16.14 -4.06
N ILE A 127 -18.22 16.74 -4.60
CA ILE A 127 -19.61 16.42 -4.23
C ILE A 127 -19.95 14.93 -4.40
N LYS A 128 -19.40 14.28 -5.43
CA LYS A 128 -19.61 12.85 -5.73
C LYS A 128 -18.65 11.91 -4.98
N SER A 129 -17.94 12.39 -3.97
CA SER A 129 -17.03 11.57 -3.17
C SER A 129 -17.80 10.81 -2.09
N ALA A 130 -17.40 9.57 -1.81
CA ALA A 130 -17.98 8.71 -0.76
C ALA A 130 -17.58 9.15 0.67
N VAL A 131 -16.72 10.16 0.83
CA VAL A 131 -16.26 10.64 2.14
C VAL A 131 -16.95 11.95 2.53
N LYS A 132 -17.06 12.19 3.85
CA LYS A 132 -17.63 13.42 4.40
C LYS A 132 -16.93 14.65 3.81
N ARG A 133 -17.72 15.63 3.35
CA ARG A 133 -17.25 16.85 2.69
C ARG A 133 -16.82 17.88 3.73
N GLU A 134 -15.60 17.72 4.21
CA GLU A 134 -14.94 18.63 5.16
C GLU A 134 -13.63 19.15 4.57
N LEU A 135 -13.22 20.35 4.94
CA LEU A 135 -11.92 20.88 4.57
C LEU A 135 -10.81 20.01 5.19
N ARG A 136 -9.89 19.54 4.37
CA ARG A 136 -8.77 18.69 4.77
C ARG A 136 -7.47 19.28 4.31
N VAL A 137 -6.45 19.17 5.16
CA VAL A 137 -5.07 19.42 4.75
C VAL A 137 -4.55 18.17 4.05
N ARG A 138 -3.86 18.36 2.93
CA ARG A 138 -3.15 17.32 2.20
C ARG A 138 -1.76 17.78 1.87
N THR A 139 -0.82 16.86 1.84
CA THR A 139 0.58 17.15 1.54
C THR A 139 0.91 16.71 0.13
N ILE A 140 1.37 17.65 -0.69
CA ILE A 140 2.04 17.37 -1.97
C ILE A 140 3.53 17.31 -1.65
N TYR A 141 4.13 16.13 -1.82
CA TYR A 141 5.53 15.92 -1.46
C TYR A 141 6.48 16.47 -2.52
N ASN A 142 6.12 16.28 -3.80
CA ASN A 142 6.89 16.73 -4.95
C ASN A 142 6.02 16.83 -6.19
N VAL A 143 6.34 17.77 -7.08
CA VAL A 143 5.77 17.89 -8.43
C VAL A 143 6.89 18.10 -9.42
N ASP A 144 7.02 17.20 -10.39
CA ASP A 144 7.99 17.26 -11.47
C ASP A 144 7.26 17.62 -12.76
N LEU A 145 7.51 18.80 -13.31
CA LEU A 145 7.02 19.18 -14.63
C LEU A 145 7.78 18.37 -15.69
N LEU A 146 7.06 17.60 -16.49
CA LEU A 146 7.61 16.72 -17.52
C LEU A 146 7.60 17.39 -18.90
N GLU A 147 6.46 17.98 -19.31
CA GLU A 147 6.29 18.55 -20.63
C GLU A 147 5.23 19.65 -20.61
N ILE A 148 5.37 20.62 -21.50
CA ILE A 148 4.35 21.63 -21.84
C ILE A 148 4.16 21.66 -23.35
N ASP A 149 2.93 21.44 -23.80
CA ASP A 149 2.53 21.62 -25.19
C ASP A 149 1.30 22.53 -25.28
N GLY A 150 1.55 23.79 -25.58
CA GLY A 150 0.50 24.79 -25.67
C GLY A 150 -0.24 25.03 -24.36
N GLN A 151 -1.44 24.48 -24.22
CA GLN A 151 -2.27 24.53 -23.01
C GLN A 151 -2.16 23.26 -22.19
N ASP A 152 -1.52 22.22 -22.71
CA ASP A 152 -1.35 20.95 -22.05
C ASP A 152 -0.09 20.94 -21.20
N VAL A 153 -0.23 20.57 -19.93
CA VAL A 153 0.83 20.49 -18.94
C VAL A 153 0.88 19.08 -18.37
N LEU A 154 1.94 18.36 -18.71
CA LEU A 154 2.21 17.02 -18.20
C LEU A 154 3.14 17.11 -16.98
N PHE A 155 2.72 16.55 -15.86
CA PHE A 155 3.54 16.51 -14.65
C PHE A 155 3.37 15.21 -13.90
N ARG A 156 4.41 14.86 -13.12
CA ARG A 156 4.38 13.80 -12.11
C ARG A 156 4.17 14.42 -10.75
N ILE A 157 3.29 13.85 -9.94
CA ILE A 157 2.98 14.35 -8.60
C ILE A 157 3.02 13.23 -7.58
N ASN A 158 3.80 13.44 -6.51
CA ASN A 158 3.82 12.59 -5.32
C ASN A 158 3.03 13.27 -4.20
N CYS A 159 2.08 12.57 -3.60
CA CYS A 159 1.17 13.16 -2.63
C CYS A 159 0.72 12.19 -1.54
N GLU A 160 0.19 12.75 -0.47
CA GLU A 160 -0.47 12.04 0.61
C GLU A 160 -1.70 11.26 0.12
N GLY A 161 -1.97 10.09 0.71
CA GLY A 161 -3.17 9.31 0.42
C GLY A 161 -4.45 10.11 0.65
N GLY A 162 -5.40 10.01 -0.29
CA GLY A 162 -6.66 10.75 -0.26
C GLY A 162 -6.58 12.17 -0.82
N THR A 163 -5.49 12.55 -1.48
CA THR A 163 -5.38 13.76 -2.29
C THR A 163 -6.19 13.62 -3.58
N TYR A 164 -6.95 14.65 -3.94
CA TYR A 164 -7.77 14.70 -5.16
C TYR A 164 -7.03 15.47 -6.26
N ILE A 165 -6.40 14.77 -7.20
CA ILE A 165 -5.63 15.40 -8.28
C ILE A 165 -6.54 16.24 -9.20
N ARG A 166 -7.78 15.80 -9.44
CA ARG A 166 -8.78 16.58 -10.16
C ARG A 166 -9.01 17.96 -9.52
N LYS A 167 -9.09 17.99 -8.19
CA LYS A 167 -9.24 19.25 -7.43
C LYS A 167 -7.97 20.08 -7.47
N TYR A 168 -6.80 19.43 -7.41
CA TYR A 168 -5.49 20.09 -7.55
C TYR A 168 -5.37 20.85 -8.87
N CYS A 169 -5.72 20.23 -10.01
CA CYS A 169 -5.73 20.91 -11.31
C CYS A 169 -6.71 22.08 -11.36
N HIS A 170 -7.91 21.89 -10.82
CA HIS A 170 -8.90 22.97 -10.74
C HIS A 170 -8.40 24.15 -9.91
N ASP A 171 -7.82 23.90 -8.74
CA ASP A 171 -7.34 24.94 -7.83
C ASP A 171 -6.17 25.73 -8.43
N ILE A 172 -5.28 25.08 -9.16
CA ILE A 172 -4.24 25.73 -9.94
C ILE A 172 -4.86 26.65 -11.01
N GLY A 173 -5.88 26.19 -11.72
CA GLY A 173 -6.58 26.99 -12.72
C GLY A 173 -7.24 28.23 -12.13
N GLU A 174 -7.87 28.13 -10.95
CA GLU A 174 -8.45 29.24 -10.21
C GLU A 174 -7.38 30.25 -9.76
N ALA A 175 -6.26 29.74 -9.20
CA ALA A 175 -5.15 30.58 -8.74
C ALA A 175 -4.47 31.35 -9.88
N LEU A 176 -4.46 30.77 -11.08
CA LEU A 176 -3.98 31.41 -12.30
C LEU A 176 -4.99 32.41 -12.90
N GLY A 177 -6.27 32.33 -12.51
CA GLY A 177 -7.36 33.17 -13.05
C GLY A 177 -7.83 32.81 -14.44
N ILE A 178 -7.36 31.67 -15.01
CA ILE A 178 -7.66 31.25 -16.38
C ILE A 178 -8.51 29.96 -16.45
N GLY A 179 -8.62 29.26 -15.31
CA GLY A 179 -9.23 27.93 -15.24
C GLY A 179 -8.32 26.83 -15.76
N ALA A 180 -8.49 25.62 -15.19
CA ALA A 180 -7.84 24.39 -15.67
C ALA A 180 -8.65 23.16 -15.27
N HIS A 181 -8.39 22.04 -15.94
CA HIS A 181 -8.96 20.75 -15.55
C HIS A 181 -7.97 19.60 -15.79
N MET A 182 -8.19 18.52 -15.09
CA MET A 182 -7.48 17.26 -15.30
C MET A 182 -8.03 16.58 -16.58
N ALA A 183 -7.21 16.51 -17.61
CA ALA A 183 -7.56 15.85 -18.87
C ALA A 183 -7.39 14.34 -18.75
N GLU A 184 -6.19 13.89 -18.29
CA GLU A 184 -5.87 12.48 -18.08
C GLU A 184 -5.14 12.29 -16.75
N LEU A 185 -5.28 11.09 -16.18
CA LEU A 185 -4.60 10.70 -14.95
C LEU A 185 -4.27 9.21 -14.96
N ARG A 186 -3.01 8.88 -14.63
CA ARG A 186 -2.56 7.52 -14.40
C ARG A 186 -1.86 7.44 -13.04
N ARG A 187 -2.26 6.50 -12.18
CA ARG A 187 -1.57 6.25 -10.92
C ARG A 187 -0.39 5.32 -11.17
N THR A 188 0.83 5.81 -10.98
CA THR A 188 2.08 5.06 -11.18
C THR A 188 2.58 4.39 -9.90
N LYS A 189 2.08 4.84 -8.71
CA LYS A 189 2.48 4.25 -7.43
C LYS A 189 1.36 4.31 -6.39
N SER A 190 1.26 3.25 -5.58
CA SER A 190 0.38 3.16 -4.41
C SER A 190 1.08 2.43 -3.26
N GLY A 191 1.63 3.19 -2.30
CA GLY A 191 2.46 2.64 -1.25
C GLY A 191 3.70 1.93 -1.82
N PRO A 192 3.88 0.61 -1.56
CA PRO A 192 5.01 -0.15 -2.06
C PRO A 192 4.87 -0.62 -3.51
N PHE A 193 3.67 -0.53 -4.10
CA PHE A 193 3.38 -0.98 -5.46
C PHE A 193 3.67 0.12 -6.48
N THR A 194 4.36 -0.26 -7.55
CA THR A 194 4.78 0.61 -8.66
C THR A 194 4.46 -0.05 -10.00
N GLU A 195 4.75 0.64 -11.10
CA GLU A 195 4.68 0.11 -12.46
C GLU A 195 5.97 -0.68 -12.79
N ASP A 196 6.14 -1.80 -12.10
CA ASP A 196 7.26 -2.73 -12.29
C ASP A 196 6.76 -4.08 -12.84
N GLU A 197 7.61 -5.08 -12.86
CA GLU A 197 7.31 -6.45 -13.35
C GLU A 197 6.15 -7.13 -12.59
N THR A 198 5.80 -6.63 -11.41
CA THR A 198 4.67 -7.14 -10.62
C THR A 198 3.32 -6.57 -11.07
N LEU A 199 3.30 -5.51 -11.90
CA LEU A 199 2.08 -4.93 -12.44
C LEU A 199 1.45 -5.89 -13.44
N LYS A 200 0.20 -6.31 -13.20
CA LYS A 200 -0.51 -7.31 -13.99
C LYS A 200 -1.85 -6.77 -14.47
N THR A 201 -2.24 -7.18 -15.67
CA THR A 201 -3.57 -6.92 -16.22
C THR A 201 -4.57 -8.01 -15.79
N LEU A 202 -5.86 -7.77 -16.01
CA LEU A 202 -6.88 -8.83 -15.82
C LEU A 202 -6.67 -9.99 -16.79
N GLN A 203 -6.09 -9.74 -17.98
CA GLN A 203 -5.77 -10.77 -18.94
C GLN A 203 -4.66 -11.69 -18.43
N ASP A 204 -3.57 -11.11 -17.89
CA ASP A 204 -2.49 -11.91 -17.29
C ASP A 204 -3.01 -12.83 -16.18
N LEU A 205 -3.94 -12.33 -15.35
CA LEU A 205 -4.58 -13.14 -14.32
C LEU A 205 -5.47 -14.23 -14.88
N THR A 206 -6.18 -13.96 -15.98
CA THR A 206 -7.03 -14.95 -16.65
C THR A 206 -6.20 -16.10 -17.20
N ASP A 207 -5.12 -15.77 -17.89
CA ASP A 207 -4.21 -16.75 -18.46
C ASP A 207 -3.51 -17.55 -17.37
N ALA A 208 -3.04 -16.87 -16.31
CA ALA A 208 -2.41 -17.53 -15.17
C ALA A 208 -3.35 -18.50 -14.43
N TYR A 209 -4.64 -18.12 -14.28
CA TYR A 209 -5.64 -18.97 -13.67
C TYR A 209 -6.02 -20.16 -14.56
N TYR A 210 -6.03 -20.00 -15.89
CA TYR A 210 -6.20 -21.09 -16.85
C TYR A 210 -5.07 -22.12 -16.69
N TYR A 211 -3.80 -21.71 -16.68
CA TYR A 211 -2.67 -22.61 -16.47
C TYR A 211 -2.75 -23.36 -15.15
N LEU A 212 -3.17 -22.69 -14.08
CA LEU A 212 -3.36 -23.33 -12.78
C LEU A 212 -4.41 -24.43 -12.85
N THR A 213 -5.57 -24.14 -13.46
CA THR A 213 -6.74 -25.03 -13.40
C THR A 213 -6.74 -26.14 -14.45
N GLN A 214 -6.18 -25.89 -15.63
CA GLN A 214 -6.18 -26.85 -16.74
C GLN A 214 -4.87 -27.66 -16.84
N GLU A 215 -3.76 -27.05 -16.43
CA GLU A 215 -2.44 -27.69 -16.60
C GLU A 215 -1.76 -27.96 -15.25
N ASN A 216 -2.40 -27.67 -14.14
CA ASN A 216 -1.83 -27.77 -12.78
C ASN A 216 -0.46 -27.06 -12.65
N ASN A 217 -0.27 -25.96 -13.40
CA ASN A 217 0.94 -25.15 -13.38
C ASN A 217 0.74 -23.92 -12.51
N GLU A 218 1.36 -23.93 -11.32
CA GLU A 218 1.23 -22.86 -10.33
C GLU A 218 2.12 -21.64 -10.63
N LYS A 219 3.13 -21.76 -11.50
CA LYS A 219 4.14 -20.72 -11.69
C LYS A 219 3.53 -19.39 -12.16
N PRO A 220 2.68 -19.32 -13.22
CA PRO A 220 2.11 -18.06 -13.70
C PRO A 220 1.26 -17.35 -12.64
N ILE A 221 0.45 -18.10 -11.87
CA ILE A 221 -0.42 -17.49 -10.86
C ILE A 221 0.38 -16.94 -9.66
N ARG A 222 1.50 -17.56 -9.30
CA ARG A 222 2.42 -17.08 -8.28
C ARG A 222 3.17 -15.81 -8.72
N GLU A 223 3.39 -15.62 -10.02
CA GLU A 223 3.95 -14.40 -10.58
C GLU A 223 2.94 -13.25 -10.64
N CYS A 224 1.63 -13.55 -10.69
CA CYS A 224 0.56 -12.58 -10.70
C CYS A 224 0.08 -12.19 -9.31
N ILE A 225 0.10 -13.12 -8.36
CA ILE A 225 -0.39 -12.91 -7.00
C ILE A 225 0.80 -12.90 -6.05
N LEU A 226 1.06 -11.74 -5.45
CA LEU A 226 2.10 -11.56 -4.44
C LEU A 226 1.59 -11.96 -3.06
N PRO A 227 2.43 -12.42 -2.13
CA PRO A 227 2.05 -12.59 -0.73
C PRO A 227 1.56 -11.27 -0.12
N MET A 228 0.64 -11.33 0.85
CA MET A 228 0.07 -10.13 1.49
C MET A 228 1.13 -9.24 2.15
N GLU A 229 2.26 -9.79 2.54
CA GLU A 229 3.43 -9.11 3.08
C GLU A 229 3.95 -8.01 2.16
N ALA A 230 3.72 -8.16 0.84
CA ALA A 230 4.07 -7.14 -0.15
C ALA A 230 3.35 -5.81 0.10
N ALA A 231 2.10 -5.84 0.56
CA ALA A 231 1.30 -4.63 0.80
C ALA A 231 1.83 -3.73 1.93
N VAL A 232 2.67 -4.27 2.80
CA VAL A 232 3.23 -3.54 3.96
C VAL A 232 4.75 -3.36 3.87
N LYS A 233 5.37 -3.65 2.71
CA LYS A 233 6.83 -3.49 2.52
C LYS A 233 7.34 -2.07 2.76
N HIS A 234 6.50 -1.06 2.59
CA HIS A 234 6.82 0.34 2.86
C HIS A 234 6.91 0.69 4.35
N LEU A 235 6.39 -0.17 5.24
CA LEU A 235 6.50 0.00 6.69
C LEU A 235 7.83 -0.58 7.19
N LYS A 236 8.42 0.05 8.19
CA LYS A 236 9.56 -0.50 8.92
C LYS A 236 9.17 -1.79 9.61
N LYS A 237 10.10 -2.73 9.73
CA LYS A 237 9.82 -4.05 10.28
C LYS A 237 10.40 -4.26 11.67
N ILE A 238 9.71 -5.07 12.45
CA ILE A 238 10.18 -5.69 13.67
C ILE A 238 9.99 -7.20 13.51
N VAL A 239 11.04 -7.97 13.73
CA VAL A 239 11.01 -9.44 13.70
C VAL A 239 10.88 -9.96 15.11
N VAL A 240 9.95 -10.89 15.32
CA VAL A 240 9.66 -11.47 16.64
C VAL A 240 9.99 -12.94 16.72
N ARG A 241 10.27 -13.41 17.93
CA ARG A 241 10.45 -14.83 18.23
C ARG A 241 9.13 -15.60 18.19
N ASP A 242 9.17 -16.88 17.89
CA ASP A 242 7.99 -17.74 17.78
C ASP A 242 7.11 -17.71 19.03
N SER A 243 7.71 -17.64 20.22
CA SER A 243 6.99 -17.58 21.49
C SER A 243 6.13 -16.31 21.70
N ALA A 244 6.36 -15.26 20.92
CA ALA A 244 5.57 -14.02 20.99
C ALA A 244 4.39 -14.03 19.99
N VAL A 245 4.43 -14.87 18.95
CA VAL A 245 3.50 -14.81 17.82
C VAL A 245 2.07 -15.08 18.27
N ASP A 246 1.80 -16.19 18.95
CA ASP A 246 0.43 -16.56 19.32
C ASP A 246 -0.23 -15.56 20.25
N SER A 247 0.51 -14.97 21.20
CA SER A 247 -0.02 -13.92 22.07
C SER A 247 -0.43 -12.67 21.29
N ILE A 248 0.34 -12.27 20.28
CA ILE A 248 0.00 -11.15 19.40
C ILE A 248 -1.25 -11.50 18.56
N CYS A 249 -1.36 -12.74 18.08
CA CYS A 249 -2.54 -13.20 17.33
C CYS A 249 -3.82 -13.11 18.18
N HIS A 250 -3.72 -13.23 19.50
CA HIS A 250 -4.81 -13.03 20.45
C HIS A 250 -4.99 -11.56 20.90
N GLY A 251 -4.26 -10.62 20.30
CA GLY A 251 -4.41 -9.18 20.52
C GLY A 251 -3.51 -8.59 21.61
N ALA A 252 -2.52 -9.33 22.09
CA ALA A 252 -1.54 -8.79 23.04
C ALA A 252 -0.59 -7.80 22.35
N ASP A 253 -0.18 -6.75 23.06
CA ASP A 253 0.86 -5.84 22.63
C ASP A 253 2.24 -6.50 22.67
N LEU A 254 3.15 -6.04 21.78
CA LEU A 254 4.48 -6.64 21.68
C LEU A 254 5.42 -6.10 22.76
N ALA A 255 5.85 -7.01 23.63
CA ALA A 255 6.83 -6.73 24.67
C ALA A 255 8.28 -6.80 24.14
N SER A 256 9.18 -6.10 24.82
CA SER A 256 10.60 -6.00 24.50
C SER A 256 11.30 -7.36 24.32
N ASN A 257 11.01 -8.32 25.17
CA ASN A 257 11.60 -9.66 25.15
C ASN A 257 11.15 -10.53 23.96
N GLY A 258 10.06 -10.14 23.29
CA GLY A 258 9.57 -10.79 22.08
C GLY A 258 10.34 -10.37 20.80
N ILE A 259 11.14 -9.31 20.85
CA ILE A 259 11.79 -8.72 19.68
C ILE A 259 13.17 -9.36 19.45
N LEU A 260 13.44 -9.75 18.20
CA LEU A 260 14.74 -10.26 17.75
C LEU A 260 15.50 -9.20 16.96
N GLU A 261 14.86 -8.64 15.94
CA GLU A 261 15.45 -7.67 15.03
C GLU A 261 14.48 -6.52 14.73
N LEU A 262 15.01 -5.38 14.39
CA LEU A 262 14.20 -4.23 14.00
C LEU A 262 14.89 -3.38 12.92
N SER A 263 14.10 -2.66 12.14
CA SER A 263 14.62 -1.66 11.20
C SER A 263 15.34 -0.54 11.97
N PRO A 264 16.42 0.03 11.40
CA PRO A 264 17.00 1.26 11.91
C PRO A 264 16.01 2.43 11.75
N ASP A 265 16.26 3.52 12.47
CA ASP A 265 15.53 4.79 12.36
C ASP A 265 14.01 4.72 12.57
N ILE A 266 13.51 3.73 13.31
CA ILE A 266 12.12 3.72 13.79
C ILE A 266 11.94 4.92 14.73
N LYS A 267 10.87 5.67 14.53
CA LYS A 267 10.50 6.81 15.38
C LYS A 267 9.44 6.41 16.39
N LEU A 268 9.37 7.14 17.50
CA LEU A 268 8.27 7.04 18.46
C LEU A 268 6.93 7.29 17.75
N GLY A 269 5.94 6.42 17.99
CA GLY A 269 4.60 6.51 17.36
C GLY A 269 4.55 6.11 15.89
N GLU A 270 5.64 5.59 15.31
CA GLU A 270 5.65 5.15 13.92
C GLU A 270 4.93 3.80 13.78
N THR A 271 4.14 3.67 12.72
CA THR A 271 3.51 2.39 12.38
C THR A 271 4.55 1.44 11.82
N VAL A 272 4.67 0.25 12.42
CA VAL A 272 5.58 -0.82 11.99
C VAL A 272 4.82 -2.09 11.67
N ARG A 273 5.40 -2.92 10.79
CA ARG A 273 4.95 -4.29 10.56
C ARG A 273 5.71 -5.25 11.47
N VAL A 274 4.99 -6.21 12.04
CA VAL A 274 5.53 -7.26 12.89
C VAL A 274 5.55 -8.56 12.11
N LEU A 275 6.74 -9.16 11.98
CA LEU A 275 6.99 -10.35 11.17
C LEU A 275 7.55 -11.47 12.03
N THR A 276 7.26 -12.72 11.64
CA THR A 276 7.97 -13.90 12.14
C THR A 276 9.40 -13.96 11.57
N ILE A 277 10.24 -14.85 12.08
CA ILE A 277 11.57 -15.14 11.52
C ILE A 277 11.46 -15.63 10.07
N LYS A 278 10.40 -16.37 9.71
CA LYS A 278 10.11 -16.84 8.34
C LYS A 278 9.59 -15.76 7.41
N GLY A 279 9.33 -14.55 7.92
CA GLY A 279 8.88 -13.40 7.15
C GLY A 279 7.36 -13.25 7.03
N GLU A 280 6.57 -14.05 7.72
CA GLU A 280 5.11 -13.97 7.72
C GLU A 280 4.63 -12.74 8.50
N LEU A 281 3.58 -12.10 8.01
CA LEU A 281 3.00 -10.93 8.66
C LEU A 281 2.09 -11.34 9.82
N VAL A 282 2.52 -11.07 11.05
CA VAL A 282 1.73 -11.29 12.27
C VAL A 282 0.74 -10.16 12.46
N GLY A 283 1.22 -8.92 12.42
CA GLY A 283 0.40 -7.74 12.69
C GLY A 283 1.09 -6.43 12.31
N ALA A 284 0.42 -5.33 12.64
CA ALA A 284 0.97 -3.98 12.56
C ALA A 284 0.53 -3.17 13.78
N GLY A 285 1.39 -2.26 14.22
CA GLY A 285 1.13 -1.46 15.41
C GLY A 285 1.99 -0.20 15.46
N GLU A 286 1.78 0.62 16.49
CA GLU A 286 2.51 1.85 16.72
C GLU A 286 3.57 1.63 17.80
N THR A 287 4.80 2.06 17.52
CA THR A 287 5.91 1.96 18.46
C THR A 287 5.74 2.93 19.62
N VAL A 288 6.12 2.50 20.83
CA VAL A 288 6.12 3.36 22.04
C VAL A 288 7.51 3.94 22.33
N GLU A 289 8.51 3.53 21.53
CA GLU A 289 9.89 3.99 21.60
C GLU A 289 10.51 4.06 20.20
N ASN A 290 11.63 4.78 20.08
CA ASN A 290 12.44 4.75 18.86
C ASN A 290 13.35 3.50 18.83
N SER A 291 14.08 3.27 17.72
CA SER A 291 14.95 2.11 17.56
C SER A 291 15.95 1.94 18.73
N ASP A 292 16.58 3.03 19.17
CA ASP A 292 17.56 2.99 20.26
C ASP A 292 16.91 2.64 21.60
N GLY A 293 15.72 3.18 21.88
CA GLY A 293 14.92 2.87 23.06
C GLY A 293 14.52 1.40 23.08
N ILE A 294 14.03 0.87 21.93
CA ILE A 294 13.67 -0.55 21.78
C ILE A 294 14.88 -1.46 22.05
N LEU A 295 16.06 -1.12 21.49
CA LEU A 295 17.28 -1.92 21.69
C LEU A 295 17.74 -1.98 23.16
N LYS A 296 17.70 -0.84 23.84
CA LYS A 296 18.16 -0.72 25.24
C LYS A 296 17.17 -1.29 26.26
N SER A 297 15.89 -1.35 25.92
CA SER A 297 14.85 -1.81 26.83
C SER A 297 14.87 -3.33 27.00
N ASN A 298 14.88 -3.79 28.23
CA ASN A 298 14.76 -5.22 28.56
C ASN A 298 13.36 -5.63 29.04
N LYS A 299 12.47 -4.67 29.30
CA LYS A 299 11.10 -4.88 29.80
C LYS A 299 10.14 -3.85 29.22
N GLY A 300 8.85 -4.12 29.31
CA GLY A 300 7.78 -3.22 28.88
C GLY A 300 7.31 -3.47 27.46
N ILE A 301 6.21 -2.81 27.09
CA ILE A 301 5.62 -2.87 25.77
C ILE A 301 6.42 -1.95 24.85
N MET A 302 6.73 -2.44 23.65
CA MET A 302 7.47 -1.70 22.62
C MET A 302 6.60 -1.35 21.42
N VAL A 303 5.55 -2.14 21.15
CA VAL A 303 4.58 -1.86 20.06
C VAL A 303 3.18 -2.11 20.56
N ASN A 304 2.33 -1.10 20.48
CA ASN A 304 0.88 -1.22 20.65
C ASN A 304 0.29 -1.80 19.37
N ILE A 305 -0.13 -3.06 19.41
CA ILE A 305 -0.71 -3.74 18.23
C ILE A 305 -2.07 -3.14 17.89
N LYS A 306 -2.23 -2.67 16.65
CA LYS A 306 -3.47 -2.08 16.15
C LYS A 306 -4.25 -3.01 15.24
N LYS A 307 -3.54 -3.88 14.51
CA LYS A 307 -4.14 -4.85 13.59
C LYS A 307 -3.37 -6.16 13.64
N VAL A 308 -4.11 -7.25 13.72
CA VAL A 308 -3.59 -8.62 13.64
C VAL A 308 -4.03 -9.21 12.30
N PHE A 309 -3.10 -9.87 11.60
CA PHE A 309 -3.35 -10.46 10.28
C PHE A 309 -3.21 -11.98 10.28
N MET A 310 -2.31 -12.51 11.09
CA MET A 310 -2.11 -13.94 11.26
C MET A 310 -3.23 -14.56 12.12
N GLU A 311 -3.58 -15.81 11.83
CA GLU A 311 -4.56 -16.57 12.62
C GLU A 311 -3.93 -17.04 13.94
N PRO A 312 -4.70 -17.07 15.04
CA PRO A 312 -4.29 -17.78 16.25
C PRO A 312 -3.92 -19.24 15.95
N GLU A 313 -3.11 -19.84 16.81
CA GLU A 313 -2.64 -21.23 16.70
C GLU A 313 -1.77 -21.57 15.48
N THR A 314 -1.40 -20.55 14.65
CA THR A 314 -0.40 -20.73 13.58
C THR A 314 0.98 -21.07 14.17
N TYR A 315 1.28 -20.53 15.34
CA TYR A 315 2.43 -20.85 16.17
C TYR A 315 1.97 -21.40 17.53
N PRO A 316 2.82 -22.18 18.22
CA PRO A 316 2.40 -22.81 19.47
C PRO A 316 2.17 -21.78 20.58
N LYS A 317 1.17 -22.02 21.41
CA LYS A 317 0.91 -21.25 22.61
C LYS A 317 1.99 -21.53 23.64
N MET A 318 2.90 -20.56 23.84
CA MET A 318 4.04 -20.68 24.75
C MET A 318 3.91 -19.78 26.00
N TRP A 319 2.77 -19.12 26.16
CA TRP A 319 2.42 -18.30 27.34
C TRP A 319 1.34 -19.01 28.18
N LYS A 320 1.44 -18.86 29.51
CA LYS A 320 0.45 -19.39 30.48
C LYS A 320 -0.50 -18.31 30.93
#